data_6e90fadeb572c70d46fd2ccfecb31022
#
_entry.id   6e90fadeb572c70d46fd2ccfecb31022
#
_cell.length_a   1.000
_cell.length_b   1.000
_cell.length_c   1.000
_cell.angle_alpha   90.00
_cell.angle_beta   90.00
_cell.angle_gamma   90.00
#
_symmetry.space_group_name_H-M   'P 1'
#
loop_
_entity.id
_entity.type
_entity.pdbx_description
1 polymer ?
#
loop_
_entity_poly.entity_id
_entity_poly.type
_entity_poly.pdbx_seq_one_letter_code
_entity_poly.pdbx_strand_id
1 'polypeptide(L)'
;TGSMSMILSQPKDLPDRLESGTLNNVAICGLAAGIDFVNSKKIDNIYNHEKSLMNMVYKEMSKNENVTLYTPDFKDAFSAPILSFNFKDYPSEKTASLLAQKNIATRAGFHCSKLAHEAFNTNERGTVRISPSVFTNFSECEIFINTLKKL
;
A
#
# COMPACT_ATOMS: atom_id res chain seq x y z
N THR A 1 -9.19 25.01 -25.51
CA THR A 1 -9.84 23.77 -25.05
C THR A 1 -11.30 23.76 -25.47
N GLY A 2 -11.75 22.68 -26.12
CA GLY A 2 -13.15 22.45 -26.44
C GLY A 2 -13.83 23.60 -27.20
N SER A 3 -14.98 24.02 -26.71
CA SER A 3 -15.84 25.07 -27.33
C SER A 3 -15.20 26.47 -27.36
N MET A 4 -14.13 26.71 -26.61
CA MET A 4 -13.46 28.02 -26.47
C MET A 4 -12.01 28.05 -26.94
N SER A 5 -11.63 27.22 -27.89
CA SER A 5 -10.25 27.09 -28.40
C SER A 5 -9.65 28.35 -29.03
N MET A 6 -10.47 29.36 -29.36
CA MET A 6 -10.04 30.64 -29.89
C MET A 6 -9.62 31.66 -28.80
N ILE A 7 -9.83 31.34 -27.53
CA ILE A 7 -9.52 32.22 -26.40
C ILE A 7 -8.18 31.81 -25.82
N LEU A 8 -7.28 32.78 -25.55
CA LEU A 8 -5.95 32.54 -24.98
C LEU A 8 -5.98 32.21 -23.47
N SER A 9 -7.07 32.51 -22.78
CA SER A 9 -7.25 32.25 -21.36
C SER A 9 -8.16 31.04 -21.13
N GLN A 10 -7.91 30.32 -20.05
CA GLN A 10 -8.78 29.20 -19.62
C GLN A 10 -10.18 29.75 -19.27
N PRO A 11 -11.28 29.07 -19.67
CA PRO A 11 -12.64 29.41 -19.26
C PRO A 11 -12.77 29.50 -17.72
N LYS A 12 -13.70 30.36 -17.27
CA LYS A 12 -13.93 30.55 -15.82
C LYS A 12 -15.01 29.61 -15.26
N ASP A 13 -15.88 29.13 -16.14
CA ASP A 13 -17.05 28.33 -15.75
C ASP A 13 -16.73 26.83 -15.68
N LEU A 14 -17.42 26.12 -14.82
CA LEU A 14 -17.35 24.66 -14.73
C LEU A 14 -18.28 24.04 -15.77
N PRO A 15 -17.90 22.88 -16.37
CA PRO A 15 -16.68 22.08 -16.10
C PRO A 15 -15.44 22.54 -16.87
N ASP A 16 -15.56 23.38 -17.87
CA ASP A 16 -14.50 23.76 -18.83
C ASP A 16 -13.25 24.33 -18.13
N ARG A 17 -13.42 25.00 -17.00
CA ARG A 17 -12.32 25.52 -16.17
C ARG A 17 -11.36 24.44 -15.72
N LEU A 18 -11.84 23.23 -15.45
CA LEU A 18 -11.05 22.12 -14.92
C LEU A 18 -10.69 21.08 -15.99
N GLU A 19 -11.31 21.19 -17.18
CA GLU A 19 -11.14 20.25 -18.28
C GLU A 19 -10.31 20.90 -19.40
N SER A 20 -9.03 20.59 -19.46
CA SER A 20 -8.08 21.20 -20.40
C SER A 20 -8.09 20.58 -21.81
N GLY A 21 -8.93 19.61 -22.08
CA GLY A 21 -8.99 18.90 -23.37
C GLY A 21 -9.99 17.76 -23.38
N THR A 22 -9.90 16.88 -24.37
CA THR A 22 -10.77 15.70 -24.48
C THR A 22 -10.62 14.81 -23.23
N LEU A 23 -11.76 14.49 -22.62
CA LEU A 23 -11.78 13.63 -21.43
C LEU A 23 -11.28 12.22 -21.73
N ASN A 24 -10.56 11.64 -20.79
CA ASN A 24 -10.15 10.25 -20.85
C ASN A 24 -11.32 9.33 -20.46
N ASN A 25 -12.26 9.16 -21.39
CA ASN A 25 -13.48 8.37 -21.16
C ASN A 25 -13.17 6.92 -20.76
N VAL A 26 -12.10 6.34 -21.30
CA VAL A 26 -11.68 4.96 -20.96
C VAL A 26 -11.29 4.87 -19.48
N ALA A 27 -10.51 5.83 -18.99
CA ALA A 27 -10.13 5.87 -17.57
C ALA A 27 -11.35 6.13 -16.66
N ILE A 28 -12.30 6.97 -17.10
CA ILE A 28 -13.53 7.24 -16.36
C ILE A 28 -14.40 5.98 -16.24
N CYS A 29 -14.57 5.24 -17.35
CA CYS A 29 -15.27 3.96 -17.32
C CYS A 29 -14.56 2.93 -16.43
N GLY A 30 -13.22 2.88 -16.48
CA GLY A 30 -12.43 2.02 -15.61
C GLY A 30 -12.59 2.36 -14.12
N LEU A 31 -12.62 3.66 -13.79
CA LEU A 31 -12.90 4.12 -12.43
C LEU A 31 -14.30 3.72 -11.96
N ALA A 32 -15.31 3.90 -12.79
CA ALA A 32 -16.69 3.50 -12.49
C ALA A 32 -16.78 2.00 -12.19
N ALA A 33 -16.18 1.15 -13.04
CA ALA A 33 -16.12 -0.29 -12.83
C ALA A 33 -15.38 -0.67 -11.53
N GLY A 34 -14.30 0.06 -11.17
CA GLY A 34 -13.58 -0.12 -9.92
C GLY A 34 -14.44 0.22 -8.69
N ILE A 35 -15.20 1.31 -8.76
CA ILE A 35 -16.15 1.70 -7.71
C ILE A 35 -17.25 0.64 -7.54
N ASP A 36 -17.83 0.16 -8.64
CA ASP A 36 -18.84 -0.89 -8.60
C ASP A 36 -18.31 -2.19 -8.00
N PHE A 37 -17.06 -2.55 -8.31
CA PHE A 37 -16.39 -3.69 -7.69
C PHE A 37 -16.28 -3.52 -6.17
N VAL A 38 -15.75 -2.39 -5.70
CA VAL A 38 -15.62 -2.12 -4.25
C VAL A 38 -16.98 -2.16 -3.56
N ASN A 39 -18.00 -1.53 -4.14
CA ASN A 39 -19.36 -1.52 -3.62
C ASN A 39 -19.94 -2.95 -3.54
N SER A 40 -19.72 -3.78 -4.56
CA SER A 40 -20.19 -5.17 -4.60
C SER A 40 -19.55 -6.03 -3.49
N LYS A 41 -18.29 -5.81 -3.17
CA LYS A 41 -17.55 -6.49 -2.10
C LYS A 41 -17.88 -5.96 -0.71
N LYS A 42 -18.32 -4.71 -0.61
CA LYS A 42 -18.52 -3.89 0.59
C LYS A 42 -17.19 -3.56 1.28
N ILE A 43 -16.97 -2.29 1.52
CA ILE A 43 -15.70 -1.78 2.05
C ILE A 43 -15.32 -2.41 3.41
N ASP A 44 -16.32 -2.67 4.27
CA ASP A 44 -16.10 -3.31 5.57
C ASP A 44 -15.61 -4.76 5.43
N ASN A 45 -16.10 -5.49 4.44
CA ASN A 45 -15.65 -6.87 4.18
C ASN A 45 -14.21 -6.87 3.66
N ILE A 46 -13.86 -5.93 2.76
CA ILE A 46 -12.50 -5.76 2.27
C ILE A 46 -11.57 -5.46 3.45
N TYR A 47 -11.91 -4.47 4.25
CA TYR A 47 -11.12 -4.08 5.42
C TYR A 47 -10.92 -5.23 6.41
N ASN A 48 -11.99 -5.94 6.77
CA ASN A 48 -11.93 -7.06 7.72
C ASN A 48 -11.08 -8.21 7.18
N HIS A 49 -11.17 -8.50 5.89
CA HIS A 49 -10.33 -9.50 5.23
C HIS A 49 -8.84 -9.11 5.32
N GLU A 50 -8.48 -7.93 4.86
CA GLU A 50 -7.10 -7.43 4.86
C GLU A 50 -6.54 -7.31 6.28
N LYS A 51 -7.35 -6.86 7.24
CA LYS A 51 -6.98 -6.80 8.66
C LYS A 51 -6.72 -8.19 9.22
N SER A 52 -7.51 -9.19 8.85
CA SER A 52 -7.31 -10.59 9.30
C SER A 52 -5.98 -11.15 8.80
N LEU A 53 -5.63 -10.89 7.53
CA LEU A 53 -4.35 -11.27 6.95
C LEU A 53 -3.18 -10.61 7.70
N MET A 54 -3.26 -9.31 7.94
CA MET A 54 -2.20 -8.58 8.64
C MET A 54 -2.07 -8.97 10.12
N ASN A 55 -3.17 -9.28 10.80
CA ASN A 55 -3.11 -9.83 12.15
C ASN A 55 -2.35 -11.16 12.20
N MET A 56 -2.57 -12.06 11.24
CA MET A 56 -1.84 -13.32 11.16
C MET A 56 -0.35 -13.06 10.94
N VAL A 57 -0.01 -12.21 9.98
CA VAL A 57 1.38 -11.87 9.67
C VAL A 57 2.06 -11.20 10.86
N TYR A 58 1.41 -10.23 11.50
CA TYR A 58 1.94 -9.52 12.66
C TYR A 58 2.29 -10.48 13.81
N LYS A 59 1.36 -11.39 14.15
CA LYS A 59 1.55 -12.39 15.22
C LYS A 59 2.76 -13.30 14.99
N GLU A 60 3.03 -13.66 13.75
CA GLU A 60 4.18 -14.51 13.43
C GLU A 60 5.48 -13.72 13.37
N MET A 61 5.44 -12.51 12.80
CA MET A 61 6.62 -11.65 12.71
C MET A 61 7.06 -11.15 14.09
N SER A 62 6.14 -10.87 15.01
CA SER A 62 6.45 -10.42 16.37
C SER A 62 7.20 -11.46 17.22
N LYS A 63 7.20 -12.74 16.81
CA LYS A 63 7.97 -13.81 17.44
C LYS A 63 9.39 -13.94 16.91
N ASN A 64 9.73 -13.24 15.84
CA ASN A 64 11.02 -13.34 15.17
C ASN A 64 11.95 -12.21 15.68
N GLU A 65 12.99 -12.58 16.43
CA GLU A 65 13.96 -11.65 17.00
C GLU A 65 14.72 -10.82 15.95
N ASN A 66 14.77 -11.29 14.71
CA ASN A 66 15.37 -10.57 13.59
C ASN A 66 14.45 -9.51 12.96
N VAL A 67 13.22 -9.36 13.44
CA VAL A 67 12.23 -8.44 12.88
C VAL A 67 11.96 -7.30 13.85
N THR A 68 12.09 -6.09 13.37
CA THR A 68 11.63 -4.88 14.07
C THR A 68 10.34 -4.39 13.41
N LEU A 69 9.25 -4.38 14.15
CA LEU A 69 7.94 -3.91 13.69
C LEU A 69 7.74 -2.44 14.07
N TYR A 70 7.29 -1.62 13.12
CA TYR A 70 6.97 -0.19 13.32
C TYR A 70 5.47 0.09 13.32
N THR A 71 4.67 -0.81 12.77
CA THR A 71 3.21 -0.75 12.85
C THR A 71 2.76 -1.39 14.16
N PRO A 72 1.84 -0.78 14.94
CA PRO A 72 1.27 -1.41 16.12
C PRO A 72 0.41 -2.62 15.74
N ASP A 73 0.01 -3.40 16.74
CA ASP A 73 -0.92 -4.51 16.50
C ASP A 73 -2.27 -3.98 15.97
N PHE A 74 -2.96 -4.82 15.20
CA PHE A 74 -4.21 -4.43 14.52
C PHE A 74 -5.44 -4.56 15.42
N LYS A 75 -5.32 -4.27 16.72
CA LYS A 75 -6.46 -4.33 17.66
C LYS A 75 -7.40 -3.16 17.47
N ASP A 76 -6.84 -1.99 17.17
CA ASP A 76 -7.65 -0.79 16.99
C ASP A 76 -8.46 -0.81 15.69
N ALA A 77 -9.69 -0.26 15.76
CA ALA A 77 -10.62 -0.20 14.64
C ALA A 77 -10.14 0.71 13.49
N PHE A 78 -9.17 1.60 13.76
CA PHE A 78 -8.71 2.62 12.80
C PHE A 78 -7.37 2.32 12.15
N SER A 79 -6.76 1.16 12.42
CA SER A 79 -5.48 0.80 11.81
C SER A 79 -5.67 0.35 10.36
N ALA A 80 -5.03 1.05 9.42
CA ALA A 80 -4.95 0.56 8.04
C ALA A 80 -4.21 -0.79 8.01
N PRO A 81 -4.63 -1.76 7.17
CA PRO A 81 -4.01 -3.08 7.08
C PRO A 81 -2.66 -3.04 6.33
N ILE A 82 -1.74 -2.24 6.85
CA ILE A 82 -0.39 -2.01 6.32
C ILE A 82 0.60 -2.32 7.42
N LEU A 83 1.67 -3.07 7.11
CA LEU A 83 2.70 -3.41 8.08
C LEU A 83 4.05 -2.94 7.58
N SER A 84 4.74 -2.13 8.40
CA SER A 84 6.10 -1.66 8.17
C SER A 84 7.07 -2.32 9.13
N PHE A 85 8.19 -2.80 8.60
CA PHE A 85 9.18 -3.54 9.39
C PHE A 85 10.60 -3.39 8.83
N ASN A 86 11.60 -3.76 9.64
CA ASN A 86 12.96 -4.04 9.21
C ASN A 86 13.36 -5.46 9.60
N PHE A 87 14.31 -6.03 8.87
CA PHE A 87 14.81 -7.38 9.10
C PHE A 87 16.31 -7.34 9.32
N LYS A 88 16.78 -7.82 10.49
CA LYS A 88 18.17 -7.72 10.92
C LYS A 88 18.67 -6.27 10.79
N ASP A 89 19.95 -6.09 10.55
CA ASP A 89 20.55 -4.78 10.26
C ASP A 89 20.60 -4.45 8.77
N TYR A 90 19.73 -5.10 7.96
CA TYR A 90 19.72 -4.86 6.53
C TYR A 90 19.01 -3.54 6.18
N PRO A 91 19.55 -2.79 5.19
CA PRO A 91 18.77 -1.76 4.54
C PRO A 91 17.47 -2.34 3.98
N SER A 92 16.41 -1.54 3.96
CA SER A 92 15.10 -1.99 3.49
C SER A 92 15.13 -2.55 2.06
N GLU A 93 15.93 -1.97 1.19
CA GLU A 93 16.10 -2.39 -0.21
C GLU A 93 16.71 -3.79 -0.30
N LYS A 94 17.65 -4.13 0.58
CA LYS A 94 18.24 -5.48 0.62
C LYS A 94 17.18 -6.52 1.01
N THR A 95 16.41 -6.24 2.05
CA THR A 95 15.33 -7.15 2.47
C THR A 95 14.28 -7.33 1.37
N ALA A 96 13.86 -6.23 0.73
CA ALA A 96 12.89 -6.30 -0.37
C ALA A 96 13.46 -7.06 -1.59
N SER A 97 14.75 -6.90 -1.90
CA SER A 97 15.42 -7.66 -2.96
C SER A 97 15.43 -9.17 -2.68
N LEU A 98 15.72 -9.57 -1.44
CA LEU A 98 15.68 -10.99 -1.04
C LEU A 98 14.27 -11.59 -1.14
N LEU A 99 13.25 -10.83 -0.76
CA LEU A 99 11.85 -11.22 -0.90
C LEU A 99 11.44 -11.30 -2.37
N ALA A 100 11.86 -10.35 -3.21
CA ALA A 100 11.58 -10.33 -4.64
C ALA A 100 12.16 -11.54 -5.37
N GLN A 101 13.34 -12.04 -4.96
CA GLN A 101 13.93 -13.30 -5.48
C GLN A 101 13.06 -14.55 -5.18
N LYS A 102 12.13 -14.42 -4.26
CA LYS A 102 11.12 -15.44 -3.90
C LYS A 102 9.72 -15.10 -4.43
N ASN A 103 9.64 -14.21 -5.41
CA ASN A 103 8.39 -13.73 -6.02
C ASN A 103 7.43 -13.05 -5.02
N ILE A 104 7.97 -12.43 -3.97
CA ILE A 104 7.19 -11.68 -2.99
C ILE A 104 7.41 -10.19 -3.23
N ALA A 105 6.37 -9.49 -3.70
CA ALA A 105 6.41 -8.07 -3.95
C ALA A 105 6.22 -7.29 -2.64
N THR A 106 7.18 -6.44 -2.32
CA THR A 106 7.14 -5.53 -1.17
C THR A 106 7.62 -4.15 -1.61
N ARG A 107 7.38 -3.14 -0.81
CA ARG A 107 7.92 -1.81 -1.06
C ARG A 107 8.96 -1.47 0.01
N ALA A 108 10.16 -1.06 -0.43
CA ALA A 108 11.24 -0.57 0.44
C ALA A 108 11.40 0.94 0.35
N GLY A 109 12.09 1.53 1.31
CA GLY A 109 12.52 2.92 1.34
C GLY A 109 11.72 3.80 2.30
N PHE A 110 11.59 5.08 1.96
CA PHE A 110 11.06 6.11 2.86
C PHE A 110 9.57 6.40 2.68
N HIS A 111 8.89 5.80 1.71
CA HIS A 111 7.44 5.88 1.50
C HIS A 111 6.86 7.30 1.46
N CYS A 112 7.67 8.32 1.12
CA CYS A 112 7.33 9.75 1.16
C CYS A 112 6.90 10.25 2.57
N SER A 113 7.41 9.63 3.64
CA SER A 113 6.99 9.85 5.03
C SER A 113 8.16 10.28 5.92
N LYS A 114 8.85 11.38 5.55
CA LYS A 114 10.06 11.86 6.26
C LYS A 114 9.87 11.95 7.77
N LEU A 115 8.78 12.60 8.23
CA LEU A 115 8.54 12.79 9.65
C LEU A 115 8.33 11.47 10.42
N ALA A 116 7.71 10.46 9.79
CA ALA A 116 7.57 9.15 10.39
C ALA A 116 8.95 8.47 10.55
N HIS A 117 9.81 8.57 9.54
CA HIS A 117 11.17 8.01 9.62
C HIS A 117 12.04 8.71 10.66
N GLU A 118 11.87 10.02 10.86
CA GLU A 118 12.52 10.77 11.95
C GLU A 118 12.03 10.27 13.32
N ALA A 119 10.72 10.10 13.49
CA ALA A 119 10.13 9.65 14.75
C ALA A 119 10.51 8.21 15.13
N PHE A 120 10.68 7.33 14.15
CA PHE A 120 11.05 5.92 14.35
C PHE A 120 12.56 5.65 14.19
N ASN A 121 13.39 6.68 13.99
CA ASN A 121 14.85 6.56 13.76
C ASN A 121 15.21 5.59 12.62
N THR A 122 14.48 5.67 11.52
CA THR A 122 14.67 4.83 10.33
C THR A 122 15.18 5.60 9.12
N ASN A 123 15.72 6.81 9.32
CA ASN A 123 16.20 7.71 8.26
C ASN A 123 17.37 7.14 7.45
N GLU A 124 18.18 6.26 8.02
CA GLU A 124 19.38 5.74 7.34
C GLU A 124 19.06 4.52 6.47
N ARG A 125 18.09 3.70 6.87
CA ARG A 125 17.83 2.41 6.21
C ARG A 125 16.42 2.22 5.67
N GLY A 126 15.53 3.20 5.85
CA GLY A 126 14.14 3.08 5.46
C GLY A 126 13.40 1.95 6.16
N THR A 127 12.25 1.56 5.65
CA THR A 127 11.48 0.39 6.09
C THR A 127 10.98 -0.43 4.91
N VAL A 128 10.72 -1.71 5.12
CA VAL A 128 9.95 -2.54 4.20
C VAL A 128 8.48 -2.45 4.56
N ARG A 129 7.62 -2.26 3.57
CA ARG A 129 6.17 -2.21 3.75
C ARG A 129 5.50 -3.34 2.98
N ILE A 130 4.61 -4.03 3.65
CA ILE A 130 3.64 -4.95 3.05
C ILE A 130 2.23 -4.41 3.24
N SER A 131 1.40 -4.61 2.23
CA SER A 131 -0.01 -4.22 2.22
C SER A 131 -0.77 -5.24 1.38
N PRO A 132 -1.66 -6.03 1.98
CA PRO A 132 -2.50 -6.96 1.24
C PRO A 132 -3.58 -6.20 0.48
N SER A 133 -4.31 -6.92 -0.33
CA SER A 133 -5.52 -6.43 -0.99
C SER A 133 -6.63 -7.46 -0.84
N VAL A 134 -7.82 -7.10 -1.30
CA VAL A 134 -8.98 -8.01 -1.37
C VAL A 134 -8.67 -9.31 -2.18
N PHE A 135 -7.64 -9.31 -3.00
CA PHE A 135 -7.21 -10.45 -3.80
C PHE A 135 -6.16 -11.32 -3.10
N THR A 136 -5.54 -10.82 -2.03
CA THR A 136 -4.54 -11.58 -1.27
C THR A 136 -5.22 -12.65 -0.42
N ASN A 137 -4.64 -13.84 -0.38
CA ASN A 137 -5.15 -14.96 0.41
C ASN A 137 -4.22 -15.35 1.57
N PHE A 138 -4.71 -16.20 2.48
CA PHE A 138 -3.95 -16.66 3.64
C PHE A 138 -2.70 -17.43 3.27
N SER A 139 -2.75 -18.25 2.22
CA SER A 139 -1.59 -19.04 1.77
C SER A 139 -0.43 -18.16 1.28
N GLU A 140 -0.73 -17.04 0.63
CA GLU A 140 0.30 -16.06 0.22
C GLU A 140 0.97 -15.43 1.45
N CYS A 141 0.20 -15.11 2.48
CA CYS A 141 0.75 -14.63 3.76
C CYS A 141 1.61 -15.70 4.46
N GLU A 142 1.22 -16.97 4.43
CA GLU A 142 2.03 -18.08 4.95
C GLU A 142 3.35 -18.24 4.19
N ILE A 143 3.32 -18.13 2.87
CA ILE A 143 4.52 -18.14 2.02
C ILE A 143 5.46 -17.00 2.41
N PHE A 144 4.94 -15.79 2.60
CA PHE A 144 5.71 -14.64 3.07
C PHE A 144 6.37 -14.91 4.44
N ILE A 145 5.58 -15.35 5.43
CA ILE A 145 6.06 -15.66 6.78
C ILE A 145 7.16 -16.71 6.74
N ASN A 146 6.93 -17.82 6.02
CA ASN A 146 7.88 -18.92 5.91
C ASN A 146 9.15 -18.51 5.16
N THR A 147 9.03 -17.62 4.18
CA THR A 147 10.19 -17.07 3.47
C THR A 147 11.02 -16.20 4.40
N LEU A 148 10.40 -15.29 5.15
CA LEU A 148 11.11 -14.41 6.08
C LEU A 148 11.83 -15.19 7.20
N LYS A 149 11.23 -16.30 7.67
CA LYS A 149 11.88 -17.18 8.67
C LYS A 149 13.13 -17.90 8.14
N LYS A 150 13.29 -18.02 6.84
CA LYS A 150 14.41 -18.71 6.19
C LYS A 150 15.53 -17.77 5.71
N LEU A 151 15.30 -16.46 5.75
CA LEU A 151 16.30 -15.43 5.40
C LEU A 151 17.30 -15.22 6.56
#